data_15bd4bde3f216a2e0c678cc2ebb0e4ce
#
_entry.id   15bd4bde3f216a2e0c678cc2ebb0e4ce
#
_cell.length_a   1.000
_cell.length_b   1.000
_cell.length_c   1.000
_cell.angle_alpha   90.00
_cell.angle_beta   90.00
_cell.angle_gamma   90.00
#
_symmetry.space_group_name_H-M   'P 1'
#
loop_
_entity.id
_entity.type
_entity.pdbx_description
1 polymer ?
#
loop_
_entity_poly.entity_id
_entity_poly.type
_entity_poly.pdbx_seq_one_letter_code
_entity_poly.pdbx_strand_id
1 'polypeptide(L)'
;MKLRRFGRTDMQVSELAFGGGRSGGILINADDDTRRAAVRRALDLGINWFDTAPQYGDGKSEEALGWLLEEVPETPFVSTKVRIDITSSESLVSQVERSVTESLERLKRDKID
;
A
#
# COMPACT_ATOMS: atom_id res chain seq x y z
N MET A 1 -3.93 -19.46 3.10
CA MET A 1 -2.69 -18.95 2.41
C MET A 1 -1.48 -19.38 3.22
N LYS A 2 -0.40 -19.79 2.58
CA LYS A 2 0.87 -20.04 3.28
C LYS A 2 1.54 -18.72 3.61
N LEU A 3 2.15 -18.66 4.80
CA LEU A 3 2.96 -17.54 5.24
C LEU A 3 4.45 -17.88 5.11
N ARG A 4 5.25 -16.87 4.84
CA ARG A 4 6.69 -16.97 4.79
C ARG A 4 7.33 -15.84 5.57
N ARG A 5 8.43 -16.13 6.24
CA ARG A 5 9.22 -15.09 6.88
C ARG A 5 9.81 -14.14 5.84
N PHE A 6 9.60 -12.85 6.01
CA PHE A 6 10.13 -11.83 5.12
C PHE A 6 11.59 -11.53 5.44
N GLY A 7 12.48 -12.26 4.79
CA GLY A 7 13.92 -12.09 4.97
C GLY A 7 14.39 -12.31 6.42
N ARG A 8 15.07 -11.31 6.98
CA ARG A 8 15.57 -11.32 8.37
C ARG A 8 14.63 -10.64 9.37
N THR A 9 13.47 -10.19 8.91
CA THR A 9 12.47 -9.56 9.78
C THR A 9 11.66 -10.62 10.54
N ASP A 10 10.86 -10.19 11.51
CA ASP A 10 9.89 -11.05 12.20
C ASP A 10 8.53 -11.11 11.48
N MET A 11 8.41 -10.43 10.34
CA MET A 11 7.18 -10.38 9.53
C MET A 11 6.90 -11.75 8.89
N GLN A 12 5.69 -12.25 9.09
CA GLN A 12 5.18 -13.43 8.41
C GLN A 12 4.20 -12.96 7.33
N VAL A 13 4.65 -12.93 6.08
CA VAL A 13 3.87 -12.43 4.95
C VAL A 13 3.30 -13.58 4.11
N SER A 14 2.15 -13.33 3.49
CA SER A 14 1.56 -14.27 2.54
C SER A 14 2.45 -14.46 1.30
N GLU A 15 2.44 -15.67 0.72
CA GLU A 15 3.18 -15.97 -0.51
C GLU A 15 2.74 -15.13 -1.71
N LEU A 16 1.52 -14.59 -1.65
CA LEU A 16 0.97 -13.64 -2.62
C LEU A 16 0.75 -12.29 -1.94
N ALA A 17 1.07 -11.20 -2.65
CA ALA A 17 0.74 -9.84 -2.26
C ALA A 17 -0.42 -9.32 -3.10
N PHE A 18 -1.24 -8.43 -2.52
CA PHE A 18 -2.24 -7.67 -3.26
C PHE A 18 -1.57 -6.45 -3.89
N GLY A 19 -1.50 -6.40 -5.22
CA GLY A 19 -0.89 -5.31 -5.96
C GLY A 19 -1.86 -4.16 -6.24
N GLY A 20 -1.55 -2.97 -5.73
CA GLY A 20 -2.33 -1.74 -5.94
C GLY A 20 -2.02 -0.99 -7.25
N GLY A 21 -1.12 -1.52 -8.08
CA GLY A 21 -0.64 -0.84 -9.27
C GLY A 21 -1.56 -0.92 -10.49
N ARG A 22 -1.07 -0.34 -11.59
CA ARG A 22 -1.83 -0.19 -12.84
C ARG A 22 -2.26 -1.52 -13.47
N SER A 23 -1.47 -2.58 -13.34
CA SER A 23 -1.75 -3.87 -14.00
C SER A 23 -3.05 -4.53 -13.53
N GLY A 24 -3.44 -4.37 -12.27
CA GLY A 24 -4.76 -4.78 -11.76
C GLY A 24 -5.78 -3.66 -11.78
N GLY A 25 -5.34 -2.43 -11.57
CA GLY A 25 -6.12 -1.20 -11.65
C GLY A 25 -7.27 -1.05 -10.67
N ILE A 26 -7.55 -2.05 -9.83
CA ILE A 26 -8.74 -2.08 -8.97
C ILE A 26 -8.76 -0.89 -8.00
N LEU A 27 -7.66 -0.64 -7.29
CA LEU A 27 -7.58 0.49 -6.34
C LEU A 27 -7.61 1.86 -7.03
N ILE A 28 -7.28 1.93 -8.31
CA ILE A 28 -7.20 3.18 -9.07
C ILE A 28 -8.50 3.49 -9.81
N ASN A 29 -9.08 2.49 -10.47
CA ASN A 29 -10.10 2.69 -11.51
C ASN A 29 -11.47 2.12 -11.16
N ALA A 30 -11.57 1.18 -10.22
CA ALA A 30 -12.85 0.57 -9.87
C ALA A 30 -13.69 1.49 -8.98
N ASP A 31 -14.99 1.22 -8.92
CA ASP A 31 -15.89 1.81 -7.93
C ASP A 31 -15.60 1.28 -6.52
N ASP A 32 -16.12 1.96 -5.51
CA ASP A 32 -15.81 1.67 -4.11
C ASP A 32 -16.31 0.30 -3.65
N ASP A 33 -17.46 -0.18 -4.17
CA ASP A 33 -17.97 -1.49 -3.81
C ASP A 33 -17.09 -2.62 -4.37
N THR A 34 -16.61 -2.45 -5.60
CA THR A 34 -15.64 -3.36 -6.21
C THR A 34 -14.33 -3.37 -5.43
N ARG A 35 -13.83 -2.20 -5.00
CA ARG A 35 -12.63 -2.09 -4.17
C ARG A 35 -12.80 -2.82 -2.84
N ARG A 36 -13.92 -2.59 -2.13
CA ARG A 36 -14.26 -3.29 -0.87
C ARG A 36 -14.29 -4.79 -1.05
N ALA A 37 -15.02 -5.25 -2.06
CA ALA A 37 -15.15 -6.68 -2.35
C ALA A 37 -13.78 -7.32 -2.63
N ALA A 38 -12.91 -6.66 -3.40
CA ALA A 38 -11.61 -7.17 -3.74
C ALA A 38 -10.68 -7.25 -2.52
N VAL A 39 -10.61 -6.19 -1.70
CA VAL A 39 -9.79 -6.16 -0.48
C VAL A 39 -10.32 -7.17 0.53
N ARG A 40 -11.63 -7.22 0.77
CA ARG A 40 -12.23 -8.23 1.66
C ARG A 40 -11.90 -9.64 1.21
N ARG A 41 -12.06 -9.93 -0.08
CA ARG A 41 -11.75 -11.25 -0.63
C ARG A 41 -10.28 -11.62 -0.48
N ALA A 42 -9.38 -10.66 -0.67
CA ALA A 42 -7.94 -10.88 -0.47
C ALA A 42 -7.64 -11.28 0.99
N LEU A 43 -8.18 -10.52 1.95
CA LEU A 43 -8.03 -10.81 3.38
C LEU A 43 -8.63 -12.17 3.77
N ASP A 44 -9.83 -12.50 3.29
CA ASP A 44 -10.50 -13.80 3.52
C ASP A 44 -9.68 -14.99 3.01
N LEU A 45 -8.93 -14.80 1.95
CA LEU A 45 -8.00 -15.80 1.40
C LEU A 45 -6.66 -15.86 2.14
N GLY A 46 -6.46 -14.98 3.11
CA GLY A 46 -5.25 -14.91 3.94
C GLY A 46 -4.10 -14.14 3.29
N ILE A 47 -4.38 -13.27 2.32
CA ILE A 47 -3.41 -12.28 1.85
C ILE A 47 -3.29 -11.22 2.94
N ASN A 48 -2.08 -11.02 3.44
CA ASN A 48 -1.78 -10.05 4.50
C ASN A 48 -0.68 -9.05 4.11
N TRP A 49 -0.35 -8.95 2.83
CA TRP A 49 0.61 -7.99 2.29
C TRP A 49 0.00 -7.25 1.11
N PHE A 50 -0.07 -5.92 1.21
CA PHE A 50 -0.59 -5.02 0.19
C PHE A 50 0.55 -4.12 -0.30
N ASP A 51 0.79 -4.11 -1.62
CA ASP A 51 1.83 -3.28 -2.26
C ASP A 51 1.19 -2.12 -3.01
N THR A 52 1.62 -0.92 -2.69
CA THR A 52 1.19 0.31 -3.35
C THR A 52 2.38 1.24 -3.64
N ALA A 53 2.12 2.44 -4.16
CA ALA A 53 3.12 3.47 -4.41
C ALA A 53 2.47 4.85 -4.59
N PRO A 54 3.19 5.95 -4.28
CA PRO A 54 2.70 7.32 -4.53
C PRO A 54 2.34 7.58 -5.99
N GLN A 55 3.04 6.97 -6.94
CA GLN A 55 2.80 7.12 -8.37
C GLN A 55 1.67 6.24 -8.91
N TYR A 56 1.09 5.34 -8.13
CA TYR A 56 -0.03 4.50 -8.58
C TYR A 56 -1.33 5.30 -8.57
N GLY A 57 -1.74 5.75 -9.77
CA GLY A 57 -2.88 6.64 -9.95
C GLY A 57 -2.69 8.01 -9.32
N ASP A 58 -1.44 8.48 -9.18
CA ASP A 58 -1.07 9.74 -8.54
C ASP A 58 -1.67 9.89 -7.13
N GLY A 59 -1.39 8.90 -6.27
CA GLY A 59 -1.85 8.81 -4.90
C GLY A 59 -3.16 8.04 -4.69
N LYS A 60 -3.99 7.86 -5.73
CA LYS A 60 -5.31 7.22 -5.61
C LYS A 60 -5.27 5.81 -5.02
N SER A 61 -4.22 5.03 -5.33
CA SER A 61 -4.06 3.68 -4.79
C SER A 61 -3.79 3.71 -3.28
N GLU A 62 -2.94 4.62 -2.80
CA GLU A 62 -2.67 4.80 -1.37
C GLU A 62 -3.92 5.31 -0.64
N GLU A 63 -4.62 6.32 -1.20
CA GLU A 63 -5.87 6.85 -0.63
C GLU A 63 -6.94 5.77 -0.52
N ALA A 64 -7.16 5.00 -1.61
CA ALA A 64 -8.13 3.91 -1.60
C ALA A 64 -7.77 2.85 -0.55
N LEU A 65 -6.51 2.44 -0.48
CA LEU A 65 -6.06 1.46 0.49
C LEU A 65 -6.20 1.99 1.92
N GLY A 66 -5.94 3.28 2.15
CA GLY A 66 -6.07 3.93 3.45
C GLY A 66 -7.46 3.75 4.05
N TRP A 67 -8.51 4.19 3.34
CA TRP A 67 -9.87 4.08 3.88
C TRP A 67 -10.41 2.64 3.87
N LEU A 68 -10.01 1.79 2.90
CA LEU A 68 -10.39 0.38 2.87
C LEU A 68 -9.89 -0.40 4.08
N LEU A 69 -8.67 -0.12 4.52
CA LEU A 69 -8.08 -0.79 5.68
C LEU A 69 -8.61 -0.25 7.02
N GLU A 70 -9.20 0.95 7.05
CA GLU A 70 -9.96 1.42 8.22
C GLU A 70 -11.29 0.67 8.42
N GLU A 71 -11.88 0.14 7.34
CA GLU A 71 -13.17 -0.58 7.38
C GLU A 71 -13.04 -2.05 7.80
N VAL A 72 -11.83 -2.57 7.95
CA VAL A 72 -11.59 -3.98 8.28
C VAL A 72 -10.85 -4.14 9.61
N PRO A 73 -11.12 -5.21 10.38
CA PRO A 73 -10.43 -5.43 11.66
C PRO A 73 -8.99 -5.95 11.51
N GLU A 74 -8.64 -6.46 10.33
CA GLU A 74 -7.31 -6.97 10.06
C GLU A 74 -6.29 -5.84 9.91
N THR A 75 -5.04 -6.10 10.31
CA THR A 75 -3.91 -5.17 10.19
C THR A 75 -2.84 -5.74 9.25
N PRO A 76 -3.09 -5.79 7.93
CA PRO A 76 -2.12 -6.32 6.99
C PRO A 76 -0.90 -5.41 6.90
N PHE A 77 0.21 -6.00 6.45
CA PHE A 77 1.40 -5.25 6.07
C PHE A 77 1.16 -4.42 4.82
N VAL A 78 1.67 -3.21 4.80
CA VAL A 78 1.58 -2.31 3.64
C VAL A 78 2.97 -1.86 3.26
N SER A 79 3.36 -2.16 2.03
CA SER A 79 4.54 -1.60 1.39
C SER A 79 4.16 -0.48 0.43
N THR A 80 4.91 0.60 0.47
CA THR A 80 4.84 1.67 -0.52
C THR A 80 6.24 2.06 -0.97
N LYS A 81 6.37 3.09 -1.77
CA LYS A 81 7.62 3.51 -2.41
C LYS A 81 7.86 4.99 -2.15
N VAL A 82 9.08 5.43 -2.36
CA VAL A 82 9.45 6.83 -2.30
C VAL A 82 9.48 7.40 -3.72
N ARG A 83 8.93 8.60 -3.89
CA ARG A 83 9.01 9.36 -5.15
C ARG A 83 10.16 10.34 -5.08
N ILE A 84 11.15 10.15 -5.95
CA ILE A 84 12.33 11.02 -6.06
C ILE A 84 12.34 11.70 -7.41
N ASP A 85 12.56 13.02 -7.41
CA ASP A 85 12.85 13.82 -8.59
C ASP A 85 14.34 14.19 -8.59
N ILE A 86 15.11 13.53 -9.45
CA ILE A 86 16.55 13.75 -9.59
C ILE A 86 16.88 15.10 -10.24
N THR A 87 15.91 15.80 -10.80
CA THR A 87 16.07 17.13 -11.41
C THR A 87 15.80 18.28 -10.46
N SER A 88 15.23 17.95 -9.29
CA SER A 88 14.93 18.92 -8.24
C SER A 88 16.21 19.42 -7.56
N SER A 89 16.20 20.71 -7.16
CA SER A 89 17.22 21.28 -6.29
C SER A 89 17.06 20.90 -4.80
N GLU A 90 15.93 20.28 -4.45
CA GLU A 90 15.68 19.79 -3.08
C GLU A 90 16.58 18.62 -2.74
N SER A 91 17.04 18.55 -1.49
CA SER A 91 17.88 17.43 -1.03
C SER A 91 17.15 16.09 -1.13
N LEU A 92 17.87 15.00 -1.37
CA LEU A 92 17.27 13.65 -1.38
C LEU A 92 16.61 13.31 -0.05
N VAL A 93 17.19 13.74 1.07
CA VAL A 93 16.64 13.52 2.41
C VAL A 93 15.27 14.19 2.54
N SER A 94 15.16 15.47 2.17
CA SER A 94 13.89 16.19 2.22
C SER A 94 12.83 15.58 1.31
N GLN A 95 13.23 15.12 0.11
CA GLN A 95 12.30 14.43 -0.79
C GLN A 95 11.79 13.10 -0.20
N VAL A 96 12.67 12.33 0.45
CA VAL A 96 12.28 11.08 1.12
C VAL A 96 11.31 11.37 2.26
N GLU A 97 11.65 12.29 3.16
CA GLU A 97 10.82 12.67 4.31
C GLU A 97 9.43 13.15 3.86
N ARG A 98 9.37 14.03 2.88
CA ARG A 98 8.10 14.51 2.31
C ARG A 98 7.31 13.37 1.70
N SER A 99 7.92 12.53 0.86
CA SER A 99 7.24 11.41 0.21
C SER A 99 6.67 10.41 1.21
N VAL A 100 7.41 10.09 2.27
CA VAL A 100 6.95 9.20 3.35
C VAL A 100 5.80 9.85 4.13
N THR A 101 5.92 11.13 4.48
CA THR A 101 4.85 11.85 5.20
C THR A 101 3.55 11.87 4.40
N GLU A 102 3.62 12.22 3.12
CA GLU A 102 2.45 12.21 2.23
C GLU A 102 1.83 10.81 2.08
N SER A 103 2.66 9.76 2.02
CA SER A 103 2.17 8.38 1.96
C SER A 103 1.47 7.95 3.25
N LEU A 104 2.00 8.32 4.42
CA LEU A 104 1.36 8.05 5.72
C LEU A 104 -0.01 8.73 5.82
N GLU A 105 -0.11 9.98 5.36
CA GLU A 105 -1.39 10.72 5.33
C GLU A 105 -2.42 10.03 4.43
N ARG A 106 -2.04 9.67 3.18
CA ARG A 106 -2.95 8.98 2.24
C ARG A 106 -3.35 7.60 2.72
N LEU A 107 -2.41 6.85 3.29
CA LEU A 107 -2.65 5.51 3.86
C LEU A 107 -3.35 5.54 5.22
N LYS A 108 -3.49 6.72 5.83
CA LYS A 108 -4.07 6.92 7.17
C LYS A 108 -3.41 6.03 8.23
N ARG A 109 -2.09 5.96 8.18
CA ARG A 109 -1.26 5.16 9.08
C ARG A 109 -0.19 6.00 9.75
N ASP A 110 0.24 5.56 10.91
CA ASP A 110 1.34 6.17 11.67
C ASP A 110 2.71 5.53 11.36
N LYS A 111 2.69 4.38 10.64
CA LYS A 111 3.90 3.69 10.18
C LYS A 111 3.70 3.00 8.83
N ILE A 112 4.80 2.77 8.14
CA ILE A 112 4.93 1.88 6.97
C ILE A 112 5.76 0.68 7.39
N ASP A 113 5.37 -0.50 6.92
CA ASP A 113 6.00 -1.78 7.29
C ASP A 113 7.26 -2.11 6.46
#